data_f1f8ab7de0304cd1d9df4bc8aa8f03b9
#
_entry.id   f1f8ab7de0304cd1d9df4bc8aa8f03b9
#
_cell.length_a   1.000
_cell.length_b   1.000
_cell.length_c   1.000
_cell.angle_alpha   90.00
_cell.angle_beta   90.00
_cell.angle_gamma   90.00
#
_symmetry.space_group_name_H-M   'P 1'
#
loop_
_entity.id
_entity.type
_entity.pdbx_description
1 polymer ?
#
loop_
_entity_poly.entity_id
_entity_poly.type
_entity_poly.pdbx_seq_one_letter_code
_entity_poly.pdbx_strand_id
1 'polypeptide(L)'
;KIKVMIKFKNLKFEPRDMGGVGAKHTFDNGITISVQASQFNYSTPKENLTSSDDFASFEVAMWDEDGEWVTKDFVPDAGDDVLGWQDRDEINALMLLIQDK
;
A
#
# COMPACT_ATOMS: atom_id res chain seq x y z
N LYS A 1 -6.87 16.67 -21.80
CA LYS A 1 -6.48 15.28 -21.55
C LYS A 1 -6.85 14.87 -20.15
N ILE A 2 -7.61 13.81 -20.01
CA ILE A 2 -8.08 13.34 -18.74
C ILE A 2 -7.03 12.41 -18.14
N LYS A 3 -6.59 12.73 -16.91
CA LYS A 3 -5.66 11.86 -16.19
C LYS A 3 -6.47 10.90 -15.34
N VAL A 4 -6.25 9.60 -15.53
CA VAL A 4 -6.92 8.57 -14.75
C VAL A 4 -6.16 8.39 -13.44
N MET A 5 -6.84 8.57 -12.30
CA MET A 5 -6.27 8.38 -10.98
C MET A 5 -6.36 6.91 -10.59
N ILE A 6 -5.25 6.36 -10.11
CA ILE A 6 -5.22 4.99 -9.61
C ILE A 6 -5.64 4.99 -8.15
N LYS A 7 -6.54 4.08 -7.79
CA LYS A 7 -7.11 3.96 -6.45
C LYS A 7 -6.94 2.54 -5.93
N PHE A 8 -7.24 2.32 -4.65
CA PHE A 8 -7.18 1.00 -4.02
C PHE A 8 -7.88 -0.06 -4.87
N LYS A 9 -9.05 0.24 -5.42
CA LYS A 9 -9.82 -0.72 -6.23
C LYS A 9 -9.08 -1.18 -7.49
N ASN A 10 -8.07 -0.43 -7.92
CA ASN A 10 -7.27 -0.77 -9.10
C ASN A 10 -6.06 -1.63 -8.77
N LEU A 11 -5.74 -1.82 -7.48
CA LEU A 11 -4.64 -2.66 -7.05
C LEU A 11 -4.95 -4.13 -7.34
N LYS A 12 -3.96 -4.84 -7.84
CA LYS A 12 -4.09 -6.27 -8.13
C LYS A 12 -3.42 -7.05 -7.03
N PHE A 13 -4.22 -7.56 -6.10
CA PHE A 13 -3.72 -8.37 -5.00
C PHE A 13 -3.44 -9.79 -5.47
N GLU A 14 -2.33 -10.32 -4.99
CA GLU A 14 -1.88 -11.68 -5.28
C GLU A 14 -1.53 -12.38 -3.98
N PRO A 15 -1.59 -13.73 -3.96
CA PRO A 15 -1.15 -14.49 -2.79
C PRO A 15 0.33 -14.21 -2.54
N ARG A 16 0.70 -14.08 -1.27
CA ARG A 16 2.10 -13.98 -0.86
C ARG A 16 2.65 -15.36 -0.56
N ASP A 17 3.95 -15.54 -0.79
CA ASP A 17 4.62 -16.85 -0.58
C ASP A 17 4.45 -17.36 0.84
N MET A 18 4.44 -16.47 1.83
CA MET A 18 4.32 -16.84 3.24
C MET A 18 2.90 -16.69 3.78
N GLY A 19 1.93 -16.55 2.90
CA GLY A 19 0.52 -16.42 3.25
C GLY A 19 0.03 -14.97 3.19
N GLY A 20 -1.28 -14.81 3.17
CA GLY A 20 -1.90 -13.51 3.02
C GLY A 20 -1.87 -13.00 1.60
N VAL A 21 -2.09 -11.69 1.43
CA VAL A 21 -2.16 -11.06 0.11
C VAL A 21 -1.27 -9.82 0.06
N GLY A 22 -0.86 -9.45 -1.14
CA GLY A 22 -0.09 -8.23 -1.36
C GLY A 22 -0.28 -7.69 -2.75
N ALA A 23 -0.19 -6.37 -2.88
CA ALA A 23 -0.24 -5.68 -4.15
C ALA A 23 0.85 -4.62 -4.18
N LYS A 24 1.46 -4.44 -5.34
CA LYS A 24 2.41 -3.36 -5.60
C LYS A 24 1.97 -2.62 -6.85
N HIS A 25 2.12 -1.31 -6.81
CA HIS A 25 1.83 -0.50 -7.99
C HIS A 25 2.88 0.60 -8.12
N THR A 26 3.47 0.70 -9.30
CA THR A 26 4.44 1.76 -9.61
C THR A 26 3.75 2.83 -10.43
N PHE A 27 3.75 4.06 -9.89
CA PHE A 27 3.13 5.21 -10.56
C PHE A 27 4.06 5.78 -11.63
N ASP A 28 3.52 6.65 -12.48
CA ASP A 28 4.26 7.24 -13.59
C ASP A 28 5.49 8.04 -13.14
N ASN A 29 5.48 8.53 -11.91
CA ASN A 29 6.61 9.28 -11.33
C ASN A 29 7.71 8.38 -10.75
N GLY A 30 7.60 7.06 -10.89
CA GLY A 30 8.59 6.11 -10.40
C GLY A 30 8.40 5.64 -8.96
N ILE A 31 7.43 6.20 -8.24
CA ILE A 31 7.15 5.79 -6.87
C ILE A 31 6.31 4.51 -6.86
N THR A 32 6.70 3.55 -6.04
CA THR A 32 5.95 2.30 -5.84
C THR A 32 5.28 2.30 -4.48
N ILE A 33 4.01 1.93 -4.44
CA ILE A 33 3.29 1.64 -3.19
C ILE A 33 3.16 0.13 -3.03
N SER A 34 3.36 -0.34 -1.81
CA SER A 34 3.16 -1.75 -1.43
C SER A 34 2.05 -1.80 -0.39
N VAL A 35 1.06 -2.66 -0.63
CA VAL A 35 -0.09 -2.84 0.28
C VAL A 35 -0.20 -4.32 0.58
N GLN A 36 -0.01 -4.70 1.84
CA GLN A 36 0.06 -6.10 2.24
C GLN A 36 -0.78 -6.39 3.48
N ALA A 37 -1.27 -7.63 3.57
CA ALA A 37 -2.01 -8.09 4.73
C ALA A 37 -1.75 -9.59 4.93
N SER A 38 -1.39 -9.98 6.15
CA SER A 38 -1.10 -11.37 6.50
C SER A 38 -0.95 -11.48 8.02
N GLN A 39 -0.64 -12.69 8.50
CA GLN A 39 -0.33 -12.86 9.92
C GLN A 39 0.96 -12.15 10.34
N PHE A 40 1.84 -11.81 9.39
CA PHE A 40 3.12 -11.15 9.64
C PHE A 40 3.06 -9.64 9.42
N ASN A 41 1.99 -9.12 8.84
CA ASN A 41 1.85 -7.70 8.55
C ASN A 41 0.97 -7.00 9.59
N TYR A 42 1.17 -5.70 9.76
CA TYR A 42 0.31 -4.88 10.61
C TYR A 42 -1.01 -4.60 9.89
N SER A 43 -1.86 -5.60 9.86
CA SER A 43 -3.16 -5.59 9.19
C SER A 43 -4.26 -6.06 10.13
N THR A 44 -5.52 -5.89 9.73
CA THR A 44 -6.68 -6.38 10.46
C THR A 44 -7.49 -7.32 9.57
N PRO A 45 -7.60 -8.59 9.89
CA PRO A 45 -6.90 -9.27 10.98
C PRO A 45 -5.44 -9.58 10.64
N LYS A 46 -4.66 -10.02 11.62
CA LYS A 46 -3.31 -10.52 11.40
C LYS A 46 -3.39 -12.02 11.17
N GLU A 47 -3.92 -12.39 10.01
CA GLU A 47 -4.16 -13.78 9.61
C GLU A 47 -3.83 -13.93 8.13
N ASN A 48 -3.55 -15.15 7.72
CA ASN A 48 -3.24 -15.47 6.32
C ASN A 48 -4.51 -15.78 5.53
N LEU A 49 -5.37 -14.77 5.38
CA LEU A 49 -6.59 -14.91 4.58
C LEU A 49 -6.23 -14.78 3.10
N THR A 50 -7.14 -15.18 2.22
CA THR A 50 -6.83 -15.38 0.80
C THR A 50 -7.34 -14.30 -0.13
N SER A 51 -8.15 -13.37 0.37
CA SER A 51 -8.69 -12.27 -0.43
C SER A 51 -8.49 -10.94 0.26
N SER A 52 -8.19 -9.90 -0.51
CA SER A 52 -8.12 -8.55 0.03
C SER A 52 -9.45 -8.13 0.67
N ASP A 53 -10.56 -8.67 0.21
CA ASP A 53 -11.89 -8.38 0.77
C ASP A 53 -12.05 -8.88 2.21
N ASP A 54 -11.20 -9.81 2.64
CA ASP A 54 -11.25 -10.37 3.99
C ASP A 54 -10.55 -9.49 5.03
N PHE A 55 -9.86 -8.43 4.58
CA PHE A 55 -9.12 -7.54 5.47
C PHE A 55 -9.78 -6.16 5.57
N ALA A 56 -9.78 -5.61 6.79
CA ALA A 56 -10.28 -4.25 7.05
C ALA A 56 -9.17 -3.21 6.95
N SER A 57 -7.92 -3.59 7.19
CA SER A 57 -6.78 -2.70 7.10
C SER A 57 -5.53 -3.44 6.66
N PHE A 58 -4.55 -2.68 6.19
CA PHE A 58 -3.37 -3.20 5.50
C PHE A 58 -2.11 -2.49 5.98
N GLU A 59 -0.97 -3.13 5.75
CA GLU A 59 0.33 -2.54 5.97
C GLU A 59 0.82 -1.92 4.66
N VAL A 60 1.26 -0.67 4.71
CA VAL A 60 1.61 0.11 3.52
C VAL A 60 3.04 0.63 3.63
N ALA A 61 3.77 0.58 2.53
CA ALA A 61 5.10 1.17 2.40
C ALA A 61 5.26 1.75 1.01
N MET A 62 6.20 2.70 0.86
CA MET A 62 6.46 3.36 -0.41
C MET A 62 7.96 3.49 -0.61
N TRP A 63 8.39 3.33 -1.87
CA TRP A 63 9.81 3.53 -2.21
C TRP A 63 9.92 4.14 -3.61
N ASP A 64 11.09 4.75 -3.88
CA ASP A 64 11.36 5.34 -5.18
C ASP A 64 11.99 4.30 -6.13
N GLU A 65 12.34 4.75 -7.33
CA GLU A 65 12.89 3.86 -8.37
C GLU A 65 14.29 3.35 -8.04
N ASP A 66 14.97 3.97 -7.07
CA ASP A 66 16.27 3.51 -6.58
C ASP A 66 16.11 2.54 -5.41
N GLY A 67 14.88 2.25 -4.99
CA GLY A 67 14.60 1.36 -3.87
C GLY A 67 14.71 2.05 -2.51
N GLU A 68 14.83 3.38 -2.48
CA GLU A 68 14.89 4.13 -1.22
C GLU A 68 13.50 4.33 -0.65
N TRP A 69 13.35 4.13 0.65
CA TRP A 69 12.08 4.33 1.34
C TRP A 69 11.68 5.81 1.31
N VAL A 70 10.47 6.10 0.84
CA VAL A 70 9.95 7.47 0.77
C VAL A 70 8.67 7.65 1.56
N THR A 71 8.29 6.67 2.37
CA THR A 71 7.08 6.74 3.19
C THR A 71 7.00 8.02 4.00
N LYS A 72 8.11 8.39 4.66
CA LYS A 72 8.17 9.59 5.50
C LYS A 72 8.13 10.89 4.71
N ASP A 73 8.43 10.86 3.42
CA ASP A 73 8.32 12.03 2.56
C ASP A 73 6.84 12.38 2.30
N PHE A 74 5.99 11.38 2.25
CA PHE A 74 4.54 11.56 2.06
C PHE A 74 3.79 11.66 3.38
N VAL A 75 4.30 11.01 4.41
CA VAL A 75 3.71 10.99 5.76
C VAL A 75 4.81 11.37 6.76
N PRO A 76 5.09 12.67 6.94
CA PRO A 76 6.22 13.10 7.79
C PRO A 76 6.13 12.62 9.24
N ASP A 77 4.91 12.39 9.74
CA ASP A 77 4.70 11.94 11.11
C ASP A 77 4.81 10.42 11.27
N ALA A 78 5.09 9.70 10.19
CA ALA A 78 5.24 8.24 10.26
C ALA A 78 6.43 7.89 11.17
N GLY A 79 6.18 6.98 12.10
CA GLY A 79 7.23 6.55 13.02
C GLY A 79 8.21 5.57 12.40
N ASP A 80 7.89 5.03 11.24
CA ASP A 80 8.69 4.03 10.54
C ASP A 80 8.46 4.16 9.03
N ASP A 81 9.23 3.42 8.25
CA ASP A 81 9.02 3.35 6.78
C ASP A 81 7.79 2.54 6.39
N VAL A 82 7.16 1.90 7.36
CA VAL A 82 5.96 1.10 7.18
C VAL A 82 4.81 1.72 7.97
N LEU A 83 3.66 1.85 7.33
CA LEU A 83 2.43 2.33 7.95
C LEU A 83 1.52 1.13 8.22
N GLY A 84 1.25 0.85 9.50
CA GLY A 84 0.36 -0.22 9.87
C GLY A 84 -1.10 0.21 9.85
N TRP A 85 -1.99 -0.77 9.70
CA TRP A 85 -3.43 -0.62 9.89
C TRP A 85 -4.07 0.51 9.08
N GLN A 86 -3.70 0.61 7.79
CA GLN A 86 -4.29 1.59 6.89
C GLN A 86 -5.55 1.01 6.25
N ASP A 87 -6.67 1.70 6.40
CA ASP A 87 -7.91 1.27 5.74
C ASP A 87 -7.94 1.73 4.28
N ARG A 88 -8.99 1.35 3.55
CA ARG A 88 -9.09 1.65 2.12
C ARG A 88 -9.14 3.14 1.81
N ASP A 89 -9.80 3.91 2.65
CA ASP A 89 -9.89 5.37 2.47
C ASP A 89 -8.55 6.03 2.73
N GLU A 90 -7.82 5.58 3.76
CA GLU A 90 -6.48 6.07 4.05
C GLU A 90 -5.51 5.73 2.91
N ILE A 91 -5.61 4.53 2.36
CA ILE A 91 -4.78 4.12 1.23
C ILE A 91 -5.10 4.94 -0.02
N ASN A 92 -6.39 5.21 -0.28
CA ASN A 92 -6.76 6.08 -1.39
C ASN A 92 -6.15 7.48 -1.23
N ALA A 93 -6.16 8.03 -0.03
CA ALA A 93 -5.56 9.34 0.25
C ALA A 93 -4.05 9.32 -0.02
N LEU A 94 -3.36 8.27 0.42
CA LEU A 94 -1.92 8.11 0.18
C LEU A 94 -1.62 8.01 -1.32
N MET A 95 -2.40 7.22 -2.05
CA MET A 95 -2.22 7.05 -3.50
C MET A 95 -2.44 8.37 -4.24
N LEU A 96 -3.40 9.18 -3.79
CA LEU A 96 -3.64 10.50 -4.36
C LEU A 96 -2.43 11.42 -4.12
N LEU A 97 -1.89 11.44 -2.90
CA LEU A 97 -0.69 12.23 -2.58
C LEU A 97 0.49 11.84 -3.47
N ILE A 98 0.70 10.55 -3.69
CA ILE A 98 1.79 10.08 -4.55
C ILE A 98 1.61 10.58 -5.98
N GLN A 99 0.39 10.49 -6.51
CA GLN A 99 0.10 10.84 -7.90
C GLN A 99 0.13 12.35 -8.15
N ASP A 100 -0.06 13.15 -7.11
CA ASP A 100 0.01 14.61 -7.23
C ASP A 100 1.44 15.15 -7.19
N LYS A 101 2.42 14.31 -6.92
CA LYS A 101 3.79 14.74 -6.77
C LYS A 101 4.54 14.94 -8.08
#